data_b95a55ad2cdab145cd56cb07fe246ae6
#
_entry.id   b95a55ad2cdab145cd56cb07fe246ae6
#
_cell.length_a   1.000
_cell.length_b   1.000
_cell.length_c   1.000
_cell.angle_alpha   90.00
_cell.angle_beta   90.00
_cell.angle_gamma   90.00
#
_symmetry.space_group_name_H-M   'P 1'
#
loop_
_entity.id
_entity.type
_entity.pdbx_description
1 polymer ?
#
loop_
_entity_poly.entity_id
_entity_poly.type
_entity_poly.pdbx_seq_one_letter_code
_entity_poly.pdbx_strand_id
1 'polypeptide(L)'
;GFVISKHRRLSRKKSYENLLIGGPTGSGKTTTLLFKTICNLENCSLIINDPSGELYHLTSGFLSQTRAIKTLNFSDSSKSSGFNPLERIIKQTDCHKVAEMLVASQQKGHGGGDPFWGLQSQALITLFIQLLLYQEMKYRNMANLVDLVNWFASAPKAIDRIVVKAGDAKLLSEYKALISFPQRTLQNIVASVKASLKIFTDDEVAKVTSFDSLNFAELRKAPTVLFIHNSVGDQRYFSTLNAIFFEQLYGYLLSELPDKDALDVFFVLEEASSLYIPLLPLALANLRKYRSGSIICT
;
A
#
# COMPACT_ATOMS: atom_id res chain seq x y z
N GLY A 1 13.28 15.32 -17.25
CA GLY A 1 13.08 13.89 -17.48
C GLY A 1 14.19 13.03 -16.89
N PHE A 2 14.06 11.72 -17.00
CA PHE A 2 14.98 10.74 -16.40
C PHE A 2 16.42 10.88 -16.96
N VAL A 3 17.40 10.81 -16.10
CA VAL A 3 18.82 10.83 -16.47
C VAL A 3 19.25 9.41 -16.88
N ILE A 4 19.86 9.28 -18.05
CA ILE A 4 20.33 7.99 -18.59
C ILE A 4 21.86 7.92 -18.67
N SER A 5 22.56 9.04 -18.55
CA SER A 5 24.01 9.10 -18.43
C SER A 5 24.46 10.46 -17.89
N LYS A 6 25.78 10.64 -17.71
CA LYS A 6 26.36 11.90 -17.23
C LYS A 6 25.88 13.15 -18.00
N HIS A 7 25.64 13.02 -19.31
CA HIS A 7 25.31 14.13 -20.20
C HIS A 7 23.99 13.96 -20.97
N ARG A 8 23.24 12.90 -20.71
CA ARG A 8 22.01 12.62 -21.46
C ARG A 8 20.82 12.36 -20.51
N ARG A 9 19.72 13.00 -20.83
CA ARG A 9 18.42 12.79 -20.15
C ARG A 9 17.31 12.58 -21.17
N LEU A 10 16.31 11.84 -20.79
CA LEU A 10 15.09 11.70 -21.59
C LEU A 10 14.30 13.01 -21.53
N SER A 11 13.47 13.25 -22.53
CA SER A 11 12.44 14.29 -22.41
C SER A 11 11.42 13.90 -21.35
N ARG A 12 10.65 14.85 -20.84
CA ARG A 12 9.59 14.58 -19.86
C ARG A 12 8.57 13.58 -20.40
N LYS A 13 8.11 13.76 -21.63
CA LYS A 13 7.18 12.82 -22.29
C LYS A 13 7.76 11.41 -22.45
N LYS A 14 9.06 11.30 -22.76
CA LYS A 14 9.72 10.00 -22.90
C LYS A 14 9.89 9.31 -21.54
N SER A 15 9.96 10.07 -20.46
CA SER A 15 10.05 9.52 -19.10
C SER A 15 8.76 8.83 -18.63
N TYR A 16 7.61 9.07 -19.28
CA TYR A 16 6.39 8.31 -19.02
C TYR A 16 6.41 6.89 -19.59
N GLU A 17 7.36 6.55 -20.43
CA GLU A 17 7.51 5.20 -21.02
C GLU A 17 8.29 4.23 -20.13
N ASN A 18 8.59 4.65 -18.91
CA ASN A 18 9.34 3.94 -17.90
C ASN A 18 10.83 3.72 -18.28
N LEU A 19 11.64 3.40 -17.29
CA LEU A 19 13.06 3.09 -17.46
C LEU A 19 13.44 1.94 -16.53
N LEU A 20 14.03 0.89 -17.07
CA LEU A 20 14.63 -0.20 -16.31
C LEU A 20 16.14 -0.01 -16.24
N ILE A 21 16.69 -0.04 -15.03
CA ILE A 21 18.14 0.04 -14.77
C ILE A 21 18.54 -1.26 -14.06
N GLY A 22 19.35 -2.07 -14.74
CA GLY A 22 19.93 -3.27 -14.16
C GLY A 22 21.44 -3.12 -13.98
N GLY A 23 21.96 -3.65 -12.89
CA GLY A 23 23.40 -3.66 -12.64
C GLY A 23 23.75 -4.17 -11.24
N PRO A 24 24.98 -4.67 -11.05
CA PRO A 24 25.39 -5.20 -9.75
C PRO A 24 25.42 -4.10 -8.67
N THR A 25 25.38 -4.53 -7.42
CA THR A 25 25.57 -3.65 -6.28
C THR A 25 26.92 -2.93 -6.38
N GLY A 26 26.98 -1.64 -6.00
CA GLY A 26 28.20 -0.84 -6.10
C GLY A 26 28.53 -0.28 -7.50
N SER A 27 27.71 -0.55 -8.52
CA SER A 27 27.92 0.01 -9.88
C SER A 27 27.62 1.51 -10.01
N GLY A 28 27.23 2.17 -8.91
CA GLY A 28 26.93 3.60 -8.88
C GLY A 28 25.56 3.99 -9.42
N LYS A 29 24.61 3.05 -9.53
CA LYS A 29 23.23 3.32 -10.00
C LYS A 29 22.58 4.45 -9.21
N THR A 30 22.62 4.36 -7.89
CA THR A 30 22.01 5.32 -6.96
C THR A 30 22.61 6.71 -7.14
N THR A 31 23.92 6.85 -7.04
CA THR A 31 24.61 8.15 -7.07
C THR A 31 24.69 8.79 -8.46
N THR A 32 24.81 7.98 -9.51
CA THR A 32 25.00 8.49 -10.90
C THR A 32 23.71 8.75 -11.65
N LEU A 33 22.70 7.92 -11.44
CA LEU A 33 21.45 8.00 -12.21
C LEU A 33 20.25 8.41 -11.36
N LEU A 34 19.99 7.72 -10.23
CA LEU A 34 18.80 8.00 -9.42
C LEU A 34 18.90 9.36 -8.73
N PHE A 35 20.00 9.64 -8.03
CA PHE A 35 20.25 10.94 -7.39
C PHE A 35 20.07 12.09 -8.38
N LYS A 36 20.75 12.03 -9.54
CA LYS A 36 20.64 13.09 -10.56
C LYS A 36 19.23 13.21 -11.12
N THR A 37 18.52 12.09 -11.33
CA THR A 37 17.14 12.11 -11.80
C THR A 37 16.23 12.80 -10.80
N ILE A 38 16.32 12.44 -9.52
CA ILE A 38 15.51 13.01 -8.43
C ILE A 38 15.71 14.53 -8.34
N CYS A 39 16.96 14.98 -8.38
CA CYS A 39 17.29 16.40 -8.30
C CYS A 39 16.88 17.20 -9.55
N ASN A 40 16.87 16.58 -10.74
CA ASN A 40 16.55 17.24 -12.01
C ASN A 40 15.09 17.17 -12.43
N LEU A 41 14.24 16.42 -11.74
CA LEU A 41 12.81 16.38 -11.99
C LEU A 41 12.13 17.54 -11.26
N GLU A 42 11.76 18.59 -11.99
CA GLU A 42 11.09 19.77 -11.46
C GLU A 42 9.56 19.70 -11.69
N ASN A 43 8.79 20.47 -10.92
CA ASN A 43 7.33 20.60 -11.09
C ASN A 43 6.59 19.25 -11.23
N CYS A 44 6.87 18.35 -10.31
CA CYS A 44 6.26 17.02 -10.24
C CYS A 44 6.32 16.48 -8.81
N SER A 45 5.53 15.48 -8.53
CA SER A 45 5.65 14.68 -7.32
C SER A 45 6.46 13.42 -7.56
N LEU A 46 7.16 12.96 -6.53
CA LEU A 46 8.02 11.78 -6.56
C LEU A 46 7.59 10.79 -5.49
N ILE A 47 7.54 9.52 -5.87
CA ILE A 47 7.37 8.39 -4.95
C ILE A 47 8.66 7.59 -5.03
N ILE A 48 9.40 7.53 -3.95
CA ILE A 48 10.75 6.96 -3.93
C ILE A 48 10.76 5.79 -2.94
N ASN A 49 10.94 4.58 -3.46
CA ASN A 49 11.30 3.45 -2.61
C ASN A 49 12.79 3.53 -2.34
N ASP A 50 13.15 3.75 -1.09
CA ASP A 50 14.51 3.98 -0.63
C ASP A 50 14.81 3.08 0.58
N PRO A 51 15.08 1.78 0.36
CA PRO A 51 15.24 0.82 1.45
C PRO A 51 16.40 1.14 2.39
N SER A 52 17.47 1.70 1.85
CA SER A 52 18.67 2.08 2.61
C SER A 52 18.57 3.42 3.32
N GLY A 53 17.63 4.30 2.89
CA GLY A 53 17.56 5.69 3.31
C GLY A 53 18.63 6.59 2.65
N GLU A 54 19.44 6.06 1.73
CA GLU A 54 20.52 6.80 1.09
C GLU A 54 19.97 7.95 0.25
N LEU A 55 18.95 7.71 -0.57
CA LEU A 55 18.33 8.74 -1.39
C LEU A 55 17.69 9.85 -0.55
N TYR A 56 17.05 9.48 0.57
CA TYR A 56 16.52 10.47 1.52
C TYR A 56 17.62 11.35 2.07
N HIS A 57 18.69 10.77 2.60
CA HIS A 57 19.80 11.52 3.17
C HIS A 57 20.48 12.44 2.15
N LEU A 58 20.63 11.99 0.92
CA LEU A 58 21.28 12.75 -0.13
C LEU A 58 20.41 13.87 -0.73
N THR A 59 19.07 13.72 -0.73
CA THR A 59 18.22 14.60 -1.55
C THR A 59 17.17 15.38 -0.77
N SER A 60 16.74 14.93 0.41
CA SER A 60 15.61 15.53 1.13
C SER A 60 15.84 17.00 1.48
N GLY A 61 17.06 17.37 1.92
CA GLY A 61 17.40 18.76 2.25
C GLY A 61 17.33 19.70 1.04
N PHE A 62 17.76 19.25 -0.13
CA PHE A 62 17.63 20.01 -1.37
C PHE A 62 16.19 20.12 -1.83
N LEU A 63 15.47 18.99 -1.83
CA LEU A 63 14.08 18.91 -2.31
C LEU A 63 13.11 19.68 -1.40
N SER A 64 13.38 19.77 -0.10
CA SER A 64 12.53 20.49 0.85
C SER A 64 12.42 22.00 0.59
N GLN A 65 13.35 22.57 -0.19
CA GLN A 65 13.30 23.98 -0.59
C GLN A 65 12.10 24.30 -1.51
N THR A 66 11.59 23.31 -2.24
CA THR A 66 10.55 23.52 -3.26
C THR A 66 9.40 22.51 -3.19
N ARG A 67 9.46 21.53 -2.29
CA ARG A 67 8.52 20.42 -2.21
C ARG A 67 8.21 20.03 -0.78
N ALA A 68 7.01 19.55 -0.54
CA ALA A 68 6.69 18.87 0.71
C ALA A 68 7.40 17.51 0.76
N ILE A 69 8.12 17.25 1.84
CA ILE A 69 8.77 15.95 2.09
C ILE A 69 7.91 15.16 3.04
N LYS A 70 7.53 13.96 2.62
CA LYS A 70 6.80 12.97 3.44
C LYS A 70 7.58 11.66 3.46
N THR A 71 7.44 10.93 4.53
CA THR A 71 8.06 9.60 4.69
C THR A 71 7.00 8.58 5.07
N LEU A 72 7.14 7.36 4.60
CA LEU A 72 6.37 6.20 5.05
C LEU A 72 7.35 5.15 5.55
N ASN A 73 7.32 4.90 6.86
CA ASN A 73 8.20 3.95 7.53
C ASN A 73 7.39 3.11 8.51
N PHE A 74 7.22 1.84 8.22
CA PHE A 74 6.42 0.95 9.05
C PHE A 74 7.17 0.43 10.29
N SER A 75 8.50 0.61 10.35
CA SER A 75 9.33 0.20 11.49
C SER A 75 9.57 1.32 12.52
N ASP A 76 9.25 2.58 12.18
CA ASP A 76 9.47 3.74 13.07
C ASP A 76 8.37 4.78 12.84
N SER A 77 7.32 4.70 13.65
CA SER A 77 6.16 5.60 13.56
C SER A 77 6.50 7.07 13.85
N SER A 78 7.58 7.33 14.58
CA SER A 78 8.02 8.70 14.89
C SER A 78 8.55 9.43 13.67
N LYS A 79 8.97 8.70 12.64
CA LYS A 79 9.49 9.19 11.37
C LYS A 79 8.58 8.89 10.19
N SER A 80 7.32 8.56 10.45
CA SER A 80 6.37 8.14 9.43
C SER A 80 5.16 9.02 9.35
N SER A 81 4.71 9.29 8.13
CA SER A 81 3.33 9.70 7.89
C SER A 81 2.39 8.52 8.18
N GLY A 82 1.17 8.82 8.61
CA GLY A 82 0.13 7.80 8.77
C GLY A 82 -0.37 7.31 7.42
N PHE A 83 -0.58 6.02 7.31
CA PHE A 83 -1.20 5.36 6.17
C PHE A 83 -2.25 4.37 6.65
N ASN A 84 -3.50 4.77 6.67
CA ASN A 84 -4.61 3.91 7.04
C ASN A 84 -5.33 3.39 5.78
N PRO A 85 -5.16 2.10 5.42
CA PRO A 85 -5.81 1.53 4.24
C PRO A 85 -7.33 1.64 4.26
N LEU A 86 -7.97 1.65 5.44
CA LEU A 86 -9.43 1.63 5.57
C LEU A 86 -10.05 3.02 5.34
N GLU A 87 -9.33 4.11 5.58
CA GLU A 87 -9.80 5.46 5.26
C GLU A 87 -9.87 5.75 3.77
N ARG A 88 -9.22 4.92 2.95
CA ARG A 88 -9.16 5.05 1.49
C ARG A 88 -10.21 4.23 0.76
N ILE A 89 -11.04 3.51 1.49
CA ILE A 89 -12.12 2.70 0.93
C ILE A 89 -13.27 3.62 0.54
N ILE A 90 -13.54 3.70 -0.76
CA ILE A 90 -14.63 4.51 -1.33
C ILE A 90 -15.77 3.60 -1.80
N LYS A 91 -15.42 2.43 -2.35
CA LYS A 91 -16.37 1.48 -2.94
C LYS A 91 -16.28 0.14 -2.23
N GLN A 92 -17.38 -0.63 -2.27
CA GLN A 92 -17.39 -1.99 -1.72
C GLN A 92 -16.27 -2.87 -2.32
N THR A 93 -15.96 -2.68 -3.61
CA THR A 93 -14.87 -3.40 -4.28
C THR A 93 -13.50 -3.15 -3.64
N ASP A 94 -13.28 -2.00 -3.00
CA ASP A 94 -12.01 -1.69 -2.34
C ASP A 94 -11.85 -2.53 -1.07
N CYS A 95 -12.95 -2.87 -0.37
CA CYS A 95 -12.91 -3.81 0.76
C CYS A 95 -12.38 -5.18 0.32
N HIS A 96 -12.88 -5.68 -0.83
CA HIS A 96 -12.44 -6.95 -1.39
C HIS A 96 -10.96 -6.93 -1.76
N LYS A 97 -10.48 -5.85 -2.38
CA LYS A 97 -9.06 -5.70 -2.75
C LYS A 97 -8.14 -5.70 -1.53
N VAL A 98 -8.48 -4.95 -0.48
CA VAL A 98 -7.71 -4.94 0.76
C VAL A 98 -7.69 -6.35 1.38
N ALA A 99 -8.84 -7.02 1.47
CA ALA A 99 -8.94 -8.37 2.00
C ALA A 99 -8.12 -9.39 1.18
N GLU A 100 -8.17 -9.27 -0.15
CA GLU A 100 -7.37 -10.10 -1.07
C GLU A 100 -5.87 -9.92 -0.83
N MET A 101 -5.38 -8.68 -0.74
CA MET A 101 -3.96 -8.39 -0.46
C MET A 101 -3.50 -8.98 0.88
N LEU A 102 -4.34 -8.87 1.91
CA LEU A 102 -4.06 -9.42 3.23
C LEU A 102 -3.91 -10.95 3.21
N VAL A 103 -4.78 -11.64 2.47
CA VAL A 103 -4.77 -13.11 2.39
C VAL A 103 -3.67 -13.60 1.44
N ALA A 104 -3.49 -12.97 0.28
CA ALA A 104 -2.51 -13.38 -0.72
C ALA A 104 -1.07 -13.39 -0.20
N SER A 105 -0.75 -12.51 0.74
CA SER A 105 0.58 -12.45 1.35
C SER A 105 0.95 -13.71 2.13
N GLN A 106 -0.02 -14.40 2.72
CA GLN A 106 0.18 -15.63 3.49
C GLN A 106 0.34 -16.86 2.58
N GLN A 107 -0.27 -16.85 1.40
CA GLN A 107 -0.25 -18.00 0.49
C GLN A 107 1.08 -18.17 -0.26
N LYS A 108 1.91 -17.15 -0.34
CA LYS A 108 3.20 -17.17 -1.05
C LYS A 108 4.25 -18.14 -0.48
N GLY A 109 4.08 -18.61 0.74
CA GLY A 109 4.99 -19.57 1.38
C GLY A 109 4.48 -21.02 1.38
N HIS A 110 3.24 -21.26 0.99
CA HIS A 110 2.59 -22.57 1.12
C HIS A 110 1.96 -22.92 -0.23
N GLY A 111 2.75 -23.44 -1.16
CA GLY A 111 2.26 -23.93 -2.45
C GLY A 111 1.22 -25.03 -2.27
N GLY A 112 -0.01 -24.83 -2.80
CA GLY A 112 -0.96 -25.90 -3.01
C GLY A 112 -2.01 -26.15 -1.93
N GLY A 113 -2.32 -25.19 -1.06
CA GLY A 113 -3.47 -25.31 -0.14
C GLY A 113 -4.81 -25.24 -0.86
N ASP A 114 -5.86 -25.85 -0.24
CA ASP A 114 -7.24 -25.74 -0.73
C ASP A 114 -7.65 -24.25 -0.81
N PRO A 115 -8.06 -23.75 -2.00
CA PRO A 115 -8.51 -22.36 -2.20
C PRO A 115 -9.65 -21.95 -1.27
N PHE A 116 -10.41 -22.90 -0.77
CA PHE A 116 -11.52 -22.66 0.17
C PHE A 116 -11.10 -21.80 1.36
N TRP A 117 -9.98 -22.11 2.00
CA TRP A 117 -9.53 -21.40 3.20
C TRP A 117 -9.19 -19.93 2.90
N GLY A 118 -8.54 -19.68 1.77
CA GLY A 118 -8.24 -18.32 1.31
C GLY A 118 -9.50 -17.51 1.04
N LEU A 119 -10.45 -18.09 0.30
CA LEU A 119 -11.71 -17.44 -0.04
C LEU A 119 -12.56 -17.13 1.19
N GLN A 120 -12.65 -18.07 2.16
CA GLN A 120 -13.42 -17.83 3.39
C GLN A 120 -12.73 -16.81 4.31
N SER A 121 -11.41 -16.83 4.38
CA SER A 121 -10.65 -15.79 5.10
C SER A 121 -10.86 -14.42 4.49
N GLN A 122 -10.84 -14.30 3.18
CA GLN A 122 -11.11 -13.06 2.45
C GLN A 122 -12.55 -12.57 2.71
N ALA A 123 -13.53 -13.47 2.70
CA ALA A 123 -14.93 -13.14 2.99
C ALA A 123 -15.09 -12.59 4.40
N LEU A 124 -14.47 -13.22 5.42
CA LEU A 124 -14.53 -12.75 6.81
C LEU A 124 -13.85 -11.40 6.99
N ILE A 125 -12.67 -11.19 6.41
CA ILE A 125 -11.98 -9.89 6.45
C ILE A 125 -12.82 -8.82 5.78
N THR A 126 -13.37 -9.09 4.59
CA THR A 126 -14.23 -8.15 3.86
C THR A 126 -15.44 -7.73 4.68
N LEU A 127 -16.12 -8.69 5.29
CA LEU A 127 -17.27 -8.44 6.17
C LEU A 127 -16.88 -7.51 7.32
N PHE A 128 -15.75 -7.76 7.98
CA PHE A 128 -15.35 -6.95 9.13
C PHE A 128 -14.85 -5.55 8.72
N ILE A 129 -14.19 -5.42 7.57
CA ILE A 129 -13.90 -4.09 7.00
C ILE A 129 -15.21 -3.33 6.77
N GLN A 130 -16.22 -3.95 6.15
CA GLN A 130 -17.52 -3.33 5.92
C GLN A 130 -18.19 -2.92 7.24
N LEU A 131 -18.14 -3.77 8.29
CA LEU A 131 -18.65 -3.42 9.62
C LEU A 131 -17.97 -2.19 10.21
N LEU A 132 -16.65 -2.04 10.03
CA LEU A 132 -15.92 -0.86 10.48
C LEU A 132 -16.34 0.39 9.73
N LEU A 133 -16.69 0.29 8.44
CA LEU A 133 -17.17 1.44 7.66
C LEU A 133 -18.53 1.99 8.16
N TYR A 134 -19.31 1.20 8.90
CA TYR A 134 -20.52 1.69 9.59
C TYR A 134 -20.23 2.37 10.94
N GLN A 135 -19.00 2.29 11.43
CA GLN A 135 -18.60 2.94 12.68
C GLN A 135 -18.08 4.36 12.43
N GLU A 136 -17.91 5.12 13.53
CA GLU A 136 -17.25 6.42 13.48
C GLU A 136 -15.83 6.30 12.89
N MET A 137 -15.37 7.36 12.23
CA MET A 137 -14.08 7.39 11.53
C MET A 137 -12.90 6.92 12.40
N LYS A 138 -12.87 7.33 13.67
CA LYS A 138 -11.81 6.95 14.63
C LYS A 138 -11.65 5.44 14.84
N TYR A 139 -12.69 4.65 14.53
CA TYR A 139 -12.64 3.19 14.64
C TYR A 139 -12.27 2.49 13.32
N ARG A 140 -12.20 3.23 12.21
CA ARG A 140 -11.91 2.67 10.88
C ARG A 140 -10.40 2.51 10.66
N ASN A 141 -9.77 1.60 11.39
CA ASN A 141 -8.33 1.32 11.26
C ASN A 141 -8.02 -0.17 11.41
N MET A 142 -6.79 -0.52 11.10
CA MET A 142 -6.36 -1.93 11.06
C MET A 142 -6.30 -2.57 12.46
N ALA A 143 -5.99 -1.80 13.50
CA ALA A 143 -5.98 -2.33 14.87
C ALA A 143 -7.39 -2.76 15.29
N ASN A 144 -8.41 -1.95 15.01
CA ASN A 144 -9.81 -2.31 15.27
C ASN A 144 -10.29 -3.48 14.41
N LEU A 145 -9.74 -3.69 13.20
CA LEU A 145 -10.01 -4.89 12.43
C LEU A 145 -9.47 -6.15 13.15
N VAL A 146 -8.27 -6.08 13.70
CA VAL A 146 -7.69 -7.15 14.55
C VAL A 146 -8.58 -7.41 15.77
N ASP A 147 -9.03 -6.36 16.44
CA ASP A 147 -9.90 -6.48 17.61
C ASP A 147 -11.24 -7.13 17.28
N LEU A 148 -11.88 -6.77 16.16
CA LEU A 148 -13.11 -7.43 15.71
C LEU A 148 -12.92 -8.93 15.50
N VAL A 149 -11.81 -9.34 14.89
CA VAL A 149 -11.48 -10.77 14.70
C VAL A 149 -11.26 -11.46 16.05
N ASN A 150 -10.60 -10.81 17.00
CA ASN A 150 -10.39 -11.34 18.35
C ASN A 150 -11.70 -11.48 19.13
N TRP A 151 -12.59 -10.49 19.05
CA TRP A 151 -13.92 -10.55 19.65
C TRP A 151 -14.79 -11.64 19.01
N PHE A 152 -14.77 -11.76 17.69
CA PHE A 152 -15.47 -12.84 17.00
C PHE A 152 -14.99 -14.22 17.45
N ALA A 153 -13.69 -14.37 17.70
CA ALA A 153 -13.13 -15.63 18.17
C ALA A 153 -13.52 -15.97 19.62
N SER A 154 -13.64 -14.96 20.50
CA SER A 154 -13.82 -15.15 21.95
C SER A 154 -15.27 -14.88 22.44
N ALA A 155 -15.95 -13.93 21.81
CA ALA A 155 -17.28 -13.48 22.19
C ALA A 155 -18.16 -13.17 20.96
N PRO A 156 -18.56 -14.19 20.16
CA PRO A 156 -19.31 -14.00 18.90
C PRO A 156 -20.58 -13.15 19.06
N LYS A 157 -21.28 -13.29 20.20
CA LYS A 157 -22.49 -12.51 20.49
C LYS A 157 -22.26 -10.99 20.54
N ALA A 158 -21.04 -10.53 20.80
CA ALA A 158 -20.73 -9.10 20.73
C ALA A 158 -20.79 -8.61 19.28
N ILE A 159 -20.32 -9.42 18.33
CA ILE A 159 -20.38 -9.13 16.90
C ILE A 159 -21.81 -9.14 16.37
N ASP A 160 -22.67 -10.06 16.84
CA ASP A 160 -24.09 -10.11 16.46
C ASP A 160 -24.76 -8.74 16.63
N ARG A 161 -24.49 -8.08 17.78
CA ARG A 161 -25.05 -6.75 18.07
C ARG A 161 -24.55 -5.67 17.12
N ILE A 162 -23.27 -5.72 16.74
CA ILE A 162 -22.66 -4.76 15.82
C ILE A 162 -23.26 -4.93 14.42
N VAL A 163 -23.40 -6.17 13.97
CA VAL A 163 -23.98 -6.50 12.64
C VAL A 163 -25.45 -6.03 12.57
N VAL A 164 -26.24 -6.32 13.59
CA VAL A 164 -27.66 -5.90 13.65
C VAL A 164 -27.76 -4.37 13.67
N LYS A 165 -26.89 -3.69 14.44
CA LYS A 165 -26.87 -2.22 14.52
C LYS A 165 -26.47 -1.55 13.19
N ALA A 166 -25.68 -2.22 12.35
CA ALA A 166 -25.30 -1.70 11.01
C ALA A 166 -26.53 -1.54 10.10
N GLY A 167 -27.60 -2.33 10.32
CA GLY A 167 -28.86 -2.19 9.58
C GLY A 167 -28.82 -2.61 8.11
N ASP A 168 -27.72 -3.25 7.65
CA ASP A 168 -27.53 -3.69 6.28
C ASP A 168 -27.94 -5.16 6.14
N ALA A 169 -29.00 -5.41 5.34
CA ALA A 169 -29.55 -6.75 5.13
C ALA A 169 -28.58 -7.70 4.40
N LYS A 170 -27.76 -7.16 3.48
CA LYS A 170 -26.77 -7.93 2.75
C LYS A 170 -25.66 -8.39 3.68
N LEU A 171 -25.12 -7.46 4.45
CA LEU A 171 -24.09 -7.72 5.44
C LEU A 171 -24.56 -8.72 6.51
N LEU A 172 -25.80 -8.60 6.96
CA LEU A 172 -26.41 -9.55 7.88
C LEU A 172 -26.53 -10.96 7.26
N SER A 173 -26.88 -11.04 5.97
CA SER A 173 -26.96 -12.30 5.25
C SER A 173 -25.58 -12.96 5.10
N GLU A 174 -24.56 -12.19 4.74
CA GLU A 174 -23.17 -12.67 4.62
C GLU A 174 -22.64 -13.15 5.99
N TYR A 175 -22.93 -12.40 7.05
CA TYR A 175 -22.59 -12.80 8.41
C TYR A 175 -23.25 -14.13 8.83
N LYS A 176 -24.57 -14.29 8.58
CA LYS A 176 -25.29 -15.52 8.87
C LYS A 176 -24.73 -16.72 8.11
N ALA A 177 -24.33 -16.52 6.85
CA ALA A 177 -23.68 -17.57 6.06
C ALA A 177 -22.35 -18.02 6.69
N LEU A 178 -21.53 -17.07 7.17
CA LEU A 178 -20.28 -17.39 7.85
C LEU A 178 -20.47 -18.15 9.16
N ILE A 179 -21.38 -17.70 10.03
CA ILE A 179 -21.62 -18.37 11.32
C ILE A 179 -22.36 -19.70 11.19
N SER A 180 -22.92 -20.03 10.01
CA SER A 180 -23.54 -21.33 9.74
C SER A 180 -22.54 -22.47 9.53
N PHE A 181 -21.24 -22.16 9.35
CA PHE A 181 -20.20 -23.18 9.25
C PHE A 181 -20.09 -23.99 10.55
N PRO A 182 -19.73 -25.29 10.45
CA PRO A 182 -19.40 -26.09 11.63
C PRO A 182 -18.32 -25.37 12.46
N GLN A 183 -18.42 -25.44 13.79
CA GLN A 183 -17.54 -24.72 14.71
C GLN A 183 -16.05 -24.90 14.39
N ARG A 184 -15.62 -26.13 14.07
CA ARG A 184 -14.23 -26.44 13.72
C ARG A 184 -13.79 -25.72 12.45
N THR A 185 -14.66 -25.65 11.43
CA THR A 185 -14.38 -24.94 10.17
C THR A 185 -14.24 -23.45 10.43
N LEU A 186 -15.15 -22.87 11.19
CA LEU A 186 -15.13 -21.46 11.56
C LEU A 186 -13.85 -21.10 12.34
N GLN A 187 -13.45 -21.94 13.31
CA GLN A 187 -12.20 -21.74 14.06
C GLN A 187 -10.96 -21.75 13.15
N ASN A 188 -10.92 -22.63 12.15
CA ASN A 188 -9.81 -22.66 11.19
C ASN A 188 -9.79 -21.41 10.29
N ILE A 189 -10.96 -20.92 9.84
CA ILE A 189 -11.06 -19.66 9.08
C ILE A 189 -10.53 -18.51 9.94
N VAL A 190 -10.99 -18.40 11.19
CA VAL A 190 -10.53 -17.35 12.12
C VAL A 190 -9.01 -17.43 12.36
N ALA A 191 -8.47 -18.62 12.52
CA ALA A 191 -7.02 -18.80 12.68
C ALA A 191 -6.24 -18.32 11.46
N SER A 192 -6.73 -18.62 10.24
CA SER A 192 -6.15 -18.13 8.99
C SER A 192 -6.21 -16.61 8.88
N VAL A 193 -7.34 -16.00 9.25
CA VAL A 193 -7.50 -14.53 9.28
C VAL A 193 -6.57 -13.90 10.28
N LYS A 194 -6.45 -14.44 11.49
CA LYS A 194 -5.49 -13.95 12.51
C LYS A 194 -4.05 -13.99 11.99
N ALA A 195 -3.66 -15.04 11.27
CA ALA A 195 -2.36 -15.13 10.65
C ALA A 195 -2.15 -14.02 9.60
N SER A 196 -3.14 -13.73 8.77
CA SER A 196 -3.09 -12.65 7.77
C SER A 196 -3.01 -11.25 8.38
N LEU A 197 -3.58 -11.06 9.56
CA LEU A 197 -3.60 -9.78 10.26
C LEU A 197 -2.46 -9.61 11.28
N LYS A 198 -1.62 -10.63 11.46
CA LYS A 198 -0.57 -10.63 12.51
C LYS A 198 0.33 -9.41 12.47
N ILE A 199 0.67 -8.89 11.30
CA ILE A 199 1.53 -7.72 11.14
C ILE A 199 0.97 -6.47 11.84
N PHE A 200 -0.35 -6.34 11.94
CA PHE A 200 -1.02 -5.19 12.57
C PHE A 200 -1.09 -5.29 14.11
N THR A 201 -0.55 -6.35 14.69
CA THR A 201 -0.33 -6.46 16.14
C THR A 201 1.02 -5.89 16.57
N ASP A 202 1.87 -5.51 15.63
CA ASP A 202 3.10 -4.78 15.88
C ASP A 202 2.75 -3.32 16.24
N ASP A 203 3.33 -2.81 17.33
CA ASP A 203 2.98 -1.48 17.87
C ASP A 203 3.30 -0.33 16.90
N GLU A 204 4.42 -0.41 16.16
CA GLU A 204 4.80 0.62 15.21
C GLU A 204 3.88 0.59 13.97
N VAL A 205 3.58 -0.60 13.47
CA VAL A 205 2.63 -0.78 12.36
C VAL A 205 1.24 -0.31 12.77
N ALA A 206 0.76 -0.67 13.97
CA ALA A 206 -0.54 -0.26 14.47
C ALA A 206 -0.65 1.27 14.54
N LYS A 207 0.39 1.97 15.02
CA LYS A 207 0.44 3.44 15.05
C LYS A 207 0.40 4.03 13.64
N VAL A 208 1.27 3.57 12.72
CA VAL A 208 1.33 4.09 11.34
C VAL A 208 0.01 3.86 10.60
N THR A 209 -0.69 2.76 10.88
CA THR A 209 -1.96 2.42 10.20
C THR A 209 -3.22 2.86 10.95
N SER A 210 -3.08 3.64 12.04
CA SER A 210 -4.21 4.14 12.83
C SER A 210 -4.88 5.39 12.28
N PHE A 211 -4.18 6.16 11.44
CA PHE A 211 -4.67 7.39 10.82
C PHE A 211 -4.07 7.56 9.42
N ASP A 212 -4.65 8.44 8.61
CA ASP A 212 -4.13 8.76 7.28
C ASP A 212 -3.71 10.24 7.18
N SER A 213 -2.43 10.47 6.84
CA SER A 213 -1.88 11.79 6.55
C SER A 213 -1.30 11.90 5.14
N LEU A 214 -1.42 10.82 4.34
CA LEU A 214 -0.96 10.77 2.96
C LEU A 214 -2.14 11.03 2.02
N ASN A 215 -2.38 12.28 1.66
CA ASN A 215 -3.42 12.61 0.68
C ASN A 215 -2.89 12.40 -0.76
N PHE A 216 -3.35 11.35 -1.44
CA PHE A 216 -2.92 11.06 -2.82
C PHE A 216 -3.35 12.14 -3.82
N ALA A 217 -4.47 12.86 -3.57
CA ALA A 217 -4.89 13.95 -4.42
C ALA A 217 -3.90 15.12 -4.43
N GLU A 218 -3.17 15.34 -3.32
CA GLU A 218 -2.14 16.38 -3.24
C GLU A 218 -0.97 16.11 -4.18
N LEU A 219 -0.66 14.86 -4.49
CA LEU A 219 0.41 14.51 -5.43
C LEU A 219 0.23 15.14 -6.82
N ARG A 220 -1.01 15.45 -7.20
CA ARG A 220 -1.36 16.10 -8.47
C ARG A 220 -1.48 17.61 -8.37
N LYS A 221 -1.55 18.17 -7.14
CA LYS A 221 -1.81 19.60 -6.88
C LYS A 221 -0.58 20.37 -6.42
N ALA A 222 0.22 19.75 -5.56
CA ALA A 222 1.41 20.36 -4.98
C ALA A 222 2.63 19.44 -5.09
N PRO A 223 3.81 19.96 -5.45
CA PRO A 223 5.02 19.15 -5.54
C PRO A 223 5.32 18.48 -4.20
N THR A 224 5.24 17.15 -4.19
CA THR A 224 5.44 16.34 -2.99
C THR A 224 6.43 15.22 -3.27
N VAL A 225 7.31 14.93 -2.32
CA VAL A 225 8.19 13.76 -2.38
C VAL A 225 7.85 12.86 -1.22
N LEU A 226 7.44 11.63 -1.53
CA LEU A 226 7.21 10.58 -0.55
C LEU A 226 8.33 9.56 -0.63
N PHE A 227 9.11 9.45 0.43
CA PHE A 227 10.09 8.39 0.61
C PHE A 227 9.47 7.22 1.37
N ILE A 228 9.66 6.02 0.86
CA ILE A 228 9.22 4.78 1.48
C ILE A 228 10.46 4.08 2.02
N HIS A 229 10.55 4.03 3.34
CA HIS A 229 11.68 3.44 4.06
C HIS A 229 11.25 2.11 4.67
N ASN A 230 11.72 1.03 4.09
CA ASN A 230 11.61 -0.29 4.70
C ASN A 230 12.95 -0.97 4.48
N SER A 231 13.69 -1.25 5.55
CA SER A 231 15.02 -1.84 5.44
C SER A 231 14.98 -3.12 4.58
N VAL A 232 16.05 -3.41 3.86
CA VAL A 232 16.13 -4.60 3.00
C VAL A 232 15.82 -5.87 3.80
N GLY A 233 16.27 -5.94 5.06
CA GLY A 233 16.00 -7.06 5.95
C GLY A 233 14.53 -7.24 6.30
N ASP A 234 13.78 -6.13 6.37
CA ASP A 234 12.37 -6.11 6.79
C ASP A 234 11.39 -6.08 5.61
N GLN A 235 11.87 -5.96 4.38
CA GLN A 235 11.00 -5.88 3.19
C GLN A 235 10.05 -7.06 3.06
N ARG A 236 10.51 -8.27 3.43
CA ARG A 236 9.65 -9.45 3.43
C ARG A 236 8.54 -9.32 4.49
N TYR A 237 8.86 -8.81 5.67
CA TYR A 237 7.90 -8.60 6.76
C TYR A 237 6.84 -7.57 6.38
N PHE A 238 7.26 -6.43 5.82
CA PHE A 238 6.35 -5.37 5.40
C PHE A 238 5.76 -5.55 3.98
N SER A 239 5.99 -6.69 3.32
CA SER A 239 5.56 -6.91 1.94
C SER A 239 4.06 -6.71 1.71
N THR A 240 3.23 -7.12 2.67
CA THR A 240 1.77 -6.94 2.62
C THR A 240 1.39 -5.46 2.68
N LEU A 241 2.01 -4.70 3.57
CA LEU A 241 1.75 -3.26 3.71
C LEU A 241 2.17 -2.50 2.47
N ASN A 242 3.34 -2.82 1.93
CA ASN A 242 3.80 -2.26 0.65
C ASN A 242 2.84 -2.60 -0.50
N ALA A 243 2.38 -3.85 -0.58
CA ALA A 243 1.43 -4.25 -1.62
C ALA A 243 0.13 -3.45 -1.53
N ILE A 244 -0.45 -3.30 -0.33
CA ILE A 244 -1.67 -2.52 -0.11
C ILE A 244 -1.44 -1.05 -0.45
N PHE A 245 -0.32 -0.46 0.00
CA PHE A 245 0.01 0.92 -0.29
C PHE A 245 0.10 1.18 -1.79
N PHE A 246 0.89 0.40 -2.52
CA PHE A 246 1.05 0.58 -3.96
C PHE A 246 -0.22 0.24 -4.74
N GLU A 247 -1.00 -0.77 -4.32
CA GLU A 247 -2.31 -1.08 -4.91
C GLU A 247 -3.25 0.13 -4.84
N GLN A 248 -3.35 0.74 -3.66
CA GLN A 248 -4.20 1.92 -3.47
C GLN A 248 -3.66 3.15 -4.19
N LEU A 249 -2.34 3.37 -4.19
CA LEU A 249 -1.73 4.51 -4.88
C LEU A 249 -1.87 4.40 -6.40
N TYR A 250 -1.52 3.25 -6.99
CA TYR A 250 -1.71 3.04 -8.43
C TYR A 250 -3.18 3.03 -8.81
N GLY A 251 -4.03 2.39 -8.00
CA GLY A 251 -5.49 2.41 -8.19
C GLY A 251 -6.04 3.83 -8.25
N TYR A 252 -5.59 4.71 -7.35
CA TYR A 252 -5.94 6.12 -7.35
C TYR A 252 -5.43 6.83 -8.62
N LEU A 253 -4.15 6.69 -8.97
CA LEU A 253 -3.56 7.38 -10.12
C LEU A 253 -4.13 6.93 -11.47
N LEU A 254 -4.60 5.69 -11.55
CA LEU A 254 -5.17 5.10 -12.76
C LEU A 254 -6.71 5.22 -12.83
N SER A 255 -7.37 5.78 -11.81
CA SER A 255 -8.84 5.89 -11.76
C SER A 255 -9.37 6.93 -12.74
N GLU A 256 -8.68 8.07 -12.89
CA GLU A 256 -9.11 9.19 -13.71
C GLU A 256 -7.93 9.84 -14.42
N LEU A 257 -8.15 10.31 -15.64
CA LEU A 257 -7.13 11.05 -16.37
C LEU A 257 -6.85 12.38 -15.67
N PRO A 258 -5.56 12.76 -15.50
CA PRO A 258 -5.23 14.00 -14.82
C PRO A 258 -5.64 15.23 -15.65
N ASP A 259 -6.08 16.28 -14.97
CA ASP A 259 -6.35 17.58 -15.55
C ASP A 259 -5.11 18.17 -16.23
N LYS A 260 -5.31 19.17 -17.11
CA LYS A 260 -4.21 19.82 -17.84
C LYS A 260 -3.15 20.42 -16.90
N ASP A 261 -3.60 20.99 -15.79
CA ASP A 261 -2.72 21.66 -14.80
C ASP A 261 -2.22 20.72 -13.70
N ALA A 262 -2.67 19.47 -13.70
CA ALA A 262 -2.22 18.48 -12.74
C ALA A 262 -0.70 18.20 -12.86
N LEU A 263 -0.03 18.02 -11.74
CA LEU A 263 1.37 17.66 -11.71
C LEU A 263 1.59 16.23 -12.20
N ASP A 264 2.75 15.99 -12.80
CA ASP A 264 3.21 14.65 -13.12
C ASP A 264 3.62 13.91 -11.84
N VAL A 265 3.48 12.59 -11.82
CA VAL A 265 3.93 11.75 -10.71
C VAL A 265 4.93 10.73 -11.23
N PHE A 266 6.15 10.74 -10.70
CA PHE A 266 7.18 9.79 -11.07
C PHE A 266 7.54 8.88 -9.90
N PHE A 267 7.79 7.63 -10.24
CA PHE A 267 8.22 6.60 -9.29
C PHE A 267 9.71 6.32 -9.48
N VAL A 268 10.43 6.24 -8.38
CA VAL A 268 11.82 5.76 -8.33
C VAL A 268 11.82 4.54 -7.42
N LEU A 269 11.85 3.36 -8.01
CA LEU A 269 11.78 2.10 -7.29
C LEU A 269 13.19 1.51 -7.20
N GLU A 270 13.93 1.87 -6.14
CA GLU A 270 15.23 1.28 -5.86
C GLU A 270 15.05 -0.11 -5.28
N GLU A 271 15.91 -1.05 -5.65
CA GLU A 271 15.84 -2.48 -5.29
C GLU A 271 14.46 -3.11 -5.55
N ALA A 272 13.87 -2.80 -6.70
CA ALA A 272 12.52 -3.20 -7.07
C ALA A 272 12.32 -4.73 -7.08
N SER A 273 13.38 -5.51 -7.25
CA SER A 273 13.33 -6.98 -7.18
C SER A 273 12.89 -7.52 -5.83
N SER A 274 13.06 -6.76 -4.76
CA SER A 274 12.66 -7.12 -3.41
C SER A 274 11.23 -6.67 -3.06
N LEU A 275 10.61 -5.81 -3.89
CA LEU A 275 9.26 -5.32 -3.70
C LEU A 275 8.21 -6.28 -4.26
N TYR A 276 7.15 -6.47 -3.51
CA TYR A 276 5.94 -7.12 -4.01
C TYR A 276 4.86 -6.09 -4.31
N ILE A 277 4.66 -5.82 -5.60
CA ILE A 277 3.66 -4.88 -6.09
C ILE A 277 2.84 -5.58 -7.18
N PRO A 278 1.72 -6.25 -6.83
CA PRO A 278 0.91 -7.03 -7.79
C PRO A 278 0.44 -6.22 -8.99
N LEU A 279 0.04 -4.97 -8.75
CA LEU A 279 -0.47 -4.06 -9.78
C LEU A 279 0.63 -3.46 -10.67
N LEU A 280 1.93 -3.63 -10.35
CA LEU A 280 3.01 -2.98 -11.07
C LEU A 280 3.02 -3.25 -12.58
N PRO A 281 2.83 -4.49 -13.09
CA PRO A 281 2.81 -4.74 -14.54
C PRO A 281 1.69 -3.95 -15.25
N LEU A 282 0.49 -3.94 -14.67
CA LEU A 282 -0.64 -3.17 -15.21
C LEU A 282 -0.38 -1.66 -15.14
N ALA A 283 0.20 -1.19 -14.03
CA ALA A 283 0.55 0.21 -13.86
C ALA A 283 1.56 0.66 -14.92
N LEU A 284 2.66 -0.06 -15.10
CA LEU A 284 3.70 0.26 -16.10
C LEU A 284 3.15 0.34 -17.51
N ALA A 285 2.21 -0.55 -17.87
CA ALA A 285 1.58 -0.54 -19.19
C ALA A 285 0.69 0.71 -19.44
N ASN A 286 0.18 1.34 -18.37
CA ASN A 286 -0.82 2.39 -18.47
C ASN A 286 -0.39 3.78 -17.98
N LEU A 287 0.61 3.90 -17.10
CA LEU A 287 1.03 5.14 -16.44
C LEU A 287 1.25 6.32 -17.38
N ARG A 288 1.73 6.07 -18.61
CA ARG A 288 1.96 7.10 -19.63
C ARG A 288 0.71 7.94 -19.91
N LYS A 289 -0.47 7.32 -20.01
CA LYS A 289 -1.74 8.01 -20.25
C LYS A 289 -2.11 8.94 -19.08
N TYR A 290 -1.66 8.57 -17.89
CA TYR A 290 -1.93 9.29 -16.64
C TYR A 290 -0.79 10.23 -16.24
N ARG A 291 0.07 10.64 -17.19
CA ARG A 291 1.19 11.56 -16.95
C ARG A 291 2.06 11.11 -15.78
N SER A 292 2.36 9.83 -15.77
CA SER A 292 3.20 9.18 -14.76
C SER A 292 4.20 8.26 -15.43
N GLY A 293 5.31 7.98 -14.76
CA GLY A 293 6.32 7.05 -15.24
C GLY A 293 7.20 6.55 -14.11
N SER A 294 7.91 5.46 -14.33
CA SER A 294 8.69 4.78 -13.30
C SER A 294 10.12 4.55 -13.75
N ILE A 295 11.07 4.74 -12.83
CA ILE A 295 12.39 4.12 -12.90
C ILE A 295 12.36 2.90 -11.99
N ILE A 296 12.71 1.76 -12.57
CA ILE A 296 12.83 0.49 -11.87
C ILE A 296 14.31 0.13 -11.83
N CYS A 297 14.85 0.04 -10.62
CA CYS A 297 16.26 -0.27 -10.40
C CYS A 297 16.38 -1.62 -9.68
N THR A 298 17.19 -2.53 -10.28
CA THR A 298 17.43 -3.89 -9.77
C THR A 298 18.91 -4.18 -9.66
#